data_0d52499530ed04014a9791a851abf2d1
#
_entry.id   0d52499530ed04014a9791a851abf2d1
#
_cell.length_a   1.000
_cell.length_b   1.000
_cell.length_c   1.000
_cell.angle_alpha   90.00
_cell.angle_beta   90.00
_cell.angle_gamma   90.00
#
_symmetry.space_group_name_H-M   'P 1'
#
loop_
_entity.id
_entity.type
_entity.pdbx_description
1 polymer ?
#
loop_
_entity_poly.entity_id
_entity_poly.type
_entity_poly.pdbx_seq_one_letter_code
_entity_poly.pdbx_strand_id
1 'polypeptide(L)'
;LKKGETFIGELYLNGTGTAEAPIIIDGYGDKGHDPCIIGYDQSPYAVYVYNSSQITIQNLEIVNTGKDRLPGRTGVKVHLENYGTARSITLRNLYIHDVNGSLVKKQGGGSGIYIVNEGEKPSIFDGLTIENCIIRRCERNGIIWWGYVTRDFWHPNRHVVVRNNLIEGVPGDGIVPIGCDSAVIEYNRIKNCPDLLPDGEFAAGIWPWSCDNTLIQFNEVSDHKAPGDAQGFDSDNNCNNTIIQYNYSHDNEGGFLLICNTGETGMPENIGTNNTLIQGNISINDGNRTKKIGTGFFSPSIHISG
;
A
#
# COMPACT_ATOMS: atom_id res chain seq x y z
N LEU A 1 -0.75 10.34 23.32
CA LEU A 1 -0.95 9.07 24.03
C LEU A 1 0.26 8.78 24.92
N LYS A 2 0.07 8.20 26.10
CA LYS A 2 1.17 7.97 27.04
C LYS A 2 1.91 6.68 26.69
N LYS A 3 3.25 6.76 26.62
CA LYS A 3 4.10 5.58 26.37
C LYS A 3 3.93 4.53 27.45
N GLY A 4 3.99 3.26 27.04
CA GLY A 4 3.79 2.10 27.91
C GLY A 4 2.33 1.78 28.21
N GLU A 5 1.38 2.53 27.69
CA GLU A 5 -0.05 2.26 27.90
C GLU A 5 -0.72 1.71 26.63
N THR A 6 -1.79 0.94 26.84
CA THR A 6 -2.62 0.35 25.79
C THR A 6 -4.00 0.99 25.83
N PHE A 7 -4.50 1.35 24.64
CA PHE A 7 -5.80 1.98 24.41
C PHE A 7 -6.65 1.03 23.56
N ILE A 8 -7.76 0.57 24.10
CA ILE A 8 -8.66 -0.34 23.40
C ILE A 8 -9.79 0.45 22.75
N GLY A 9 -9.91 0.35 21.45
CA GLY A 9 -10.93 1.03 20.65
C GLY A 9 -10.38 1.66 19.39
N GLU A 10 -11.25 2.28 18.62
CA GLU A 10 -10.89 3.03 17.43
C GLU A 10 -10.43 4.45 17.79
N LEU A 11 -9.27 4.84 17.26
CA LEU A 11 -8.89 6.26 17.24
C LEU A 11 -9.47 6.92 16.00
N TYR A 12 -10.57 7.66 16.17
CA TYR A 12 -11.21 8.42 15.11
C TYR A 12 -10.73 9.87 15.08
N LEU A 13 -10.29 10.34 13.92
CA LEU A 13 -9.80 11.70 13.70
C LEU A 13 -10.57 12.35 12.55
N ASN A 14 -11.18 13.50 12.83
CA ASN A 14 -11.82 14.36 11.85
C ASN A 14 -11.51 15.81 12.20
N GLY A 15 -10.56 16.42 11.50
CA GLY A 15 -10.13 17.77 11.80
C GLY A 15 -9.00 18.24 10.89
N THR A 16 -8.86 19.55 10.79
CA THR A 16 -7.86 20.18 9.94
C THR A 16 -7.01 21.14 10.76
N GLY A 17 -5.69 20.88 10.77
CA GLY A 17 -4.70 21.82 11.27
C GLY A 17 -4.40 22.93 10.26
N THR A 18 -3.40 23.75 10.56
CA THR A 18 -2.82 24.69 9.59
C THR A 18 -1.34 24.36 9.37
N ALA A 19 -0.71 24.99 8.39
CA ALA A 19 0.72 24.80 8.14
C ALA A 19 1.57 25.23 9.36
N GLU A 20 1.12 26.28 10.08
CA GLU A 20 1.78 26.82 11.26
C GLU A 20 1.43 26.05 12.54
N ALA A 21 0.26 25.38 12.56
CA ALA A 21 -0.24 24.63 13.71
C ALA A 21 -0.91 23.31 13.23
N PRO A 22 -0.11 22.33 12.78
CA PRO A 22 -0.63 21.03 12.38
C PRO A 22 -1.17 20.27 13.59
N ILE A 23 -2.11 19.36 13.35
CA ILE A 23 -2.55 18.41 14.36
C ILE A 23 -1.50 17.30 14.45
N ILE A 24 -0.98 17.03 15.65
CA ILE A 24 0.00 15.96 15.87
C ILE A 24 -0.55 14.97 16.87
N ILE A 25 -0.66 13.71 16.45
CA ILE A 25 -0.97 12.57 17.31
C ILE A 25 0.33 11.83 17.57
N ASP A 26 0.77 11.78 18.83
CA ASP A 26 2.10 11.29 19.19
C ASP A 26 2.09 10.55 20.54
N GLY A 27 3.13 9.73 20.75
CA GLY A 27 3.48 9.18 22.05
C GLY A 27 4.21 10.20 22.92
N TYR A 28 3.84 10.32 24.19
CA TYR A 28 4.54 11.17 25.16
C TYR A 28 4.98 10.39 26.38
N GLY A 29 6.02 10.87 27.06
CA GLY A 29 6.64 10.27 28.23
C GLY A 29 8.03 9.72 27.93
N ASP A 30 8.85 9.58 28.98
CA ASP A 30 10.29 9.30 28.87
C ASP A 30 10.62 7.81 28.85
N LYS A 31 9.67 6.93 29.19
CA LYS A 31 9.90 5.49 29.39
C LYS A 31 8.76 4.65 28.83
N GLY A 32 9.10 3.44 28.39
CA GLY A 32 8.18 2.45 27.87
C GLY A 32 8.22 2.34 26.33
N HIS A 33 7.55 1.33 25.82
CA HIS A 33 7.29 1.20 24.39
C HIS A 33 6.31 2.29 23.90
N ASP A 34 6.18 2.44 22.60
CA ASP A 34 5.20 3.37 22.03
C ASP A 34 3.78 2.99 22.47
N PRO A 35 2.88 3.98 22.64
CA PRO A 35 1.51 3.69 23.05
C PRO A 35 0.81 2.81 22.02
N CYS A 36 0.15 1.76 22.49
CA CYS A 36 -0.50 0.78 21.65
C CYS A 36 -2.00 1.08 21.51
N ILE A 37 -2.50 1.12 20.28
CA ILE A 37 -3.93 1.17 19.95
C ILE A 37 -4.36 -0.21 19.48
N ILE A 38 -5.34 -0.80 20.14
CA ILE A 38 -5.91 -2.09 19.78
C ILE A 38 -7.37 -1.89 19.38
N GLY A 39 -7.70 -2.17 18.12
CA GLY A 39 -9.07 -2.16 17.63
C GLY A 39 -9.94 -3.19 18.35
N TYR A 40 -11.26 -2.96 18.40
CA TYR A 40 -12.21 -3.97 18.88
C TYR A 40 -12.34 -5.13 17.90
N ASP A 41 -12.83 -6.27 18.39
CA ASP A 41 -13.05 -7.48 17.57
C ASP A 41 -13.78 -7.21 16.24
N GLN A 42 -14.77 -6.36 16.24
CA GLN A 42 -15.54 -5.97 15.05
C GLN A 42 -15.14 -4.62 14.46
N SER A 43 -14.06 -3.98 14.92
CA SER A 43 -13.62 -2.71 14.38
C SER A 43 -13.05 -2.89 12.98
N PRO A 44 -13.59 -2.19 11.97
CA PRO A 44 -13.00 -2.18 10.64
C PRO A 44 -11.64 -1.48 10.62
N TYR A 45 -11.42 -0.52 11.52
CA TYR A 45 -10.17 0.27 11.61
C TYR A 45 -9.70 0.39 13.06
N ALA A 46 -8.39 0.34 13.32
CA ALA A 46 -7.85 0.73 14.62
C ALA A 46 -7.62 2.25 14.69
N VAL A 47 -7.16 2.84 13.58
CA VAL A 47 -7.04 4.29 13.41
C VAL A 47 -7.78 4.71 12.14
N TYR A 48 -8.71 5.65 12.28
CA TYR A 48 -9.49 6.18 11.17
C TYR A 48 -9.35 7.70 11.07
N VAL A 49 -8.70 8.17 10.01
CA VAL A 49 -8.53 9.59 9.68
C VAL A 49 -9.51 9.92 8.56
N TYR A 50 -10.55 10.68 8.88
CA TYR A 50 -11.60 11.01 7.93
C TYR A 50 -11.64 12.52 7.67
N ASN A 51 -11.65 12.90 6.39
CA ASN A 51 -11.77 14.30 5.94
C ASN A 51 -10.88 15.25 6.74
N SER A 52 -9.60 14.95 6.78
CA SER A 52 -8.61 15.68 7.58
C SER A 52 -7.48 16.22 6.71
N SER A 53 -6.81 17.27 7.19
CA SER A 53 -5.69 17.91 6.51
C SER A 53 -4.71 18.48 7.54
N GLN A 54 -3.42 18.65 7.19
CA GLN A 54 -2.37 19.15 8.09
C GLN A 54 -2.29 18.32 9.37
N ILE A 55 -2.10 16.99 9.19
CA ILE A 55 -2.10 16.02 10.29
C ILE A 55 -0.83 15.16 10.24
N THR A 56 -0.24 14.91 11.40
CA THR A 56 0.85 13.95 11.58
C THR A 56 0.46 12.92 12.63
N ILE A 57 0.60 11.63 12.30
CA ILE A 57 0.43 10.51 13.23
C ILE A 57 1.76 9.80 13.33
N GLN A 58 2.29 9.69 14.54
CA GLN A 58 3.64 9.17 14.73
C GLN A 58 3.85 8.47 16.06
N ASN A 59 4.88 7.59 16.11
CA ASN A 59 5.35 6.93 17.33
C ASN A 59 4.22 6.17 18.06
N LEU A 60 3.48 5.34 17.31
CA LEU A 60 2.39 4.52 17.82
C LEU A 60 2.56 3.07 17.39
N GLU A 61 2.17 2.14 18.27
CA GLU A 61 1.91 0.75 17.94
C GLU A 61 0.42 0.57 17.65
N ILE A 62 0.08 -0.16 16.59
CA ILE A 62 -1.31 -0.28 16.10
C ILE A 62 -1.59 -1.74 15.76
N VAL A 63 -2.61 -2.30 16.41
CA VAL A 63 -3.07 -3.68 16.24
C VAL A 63 -4.57 -3.68 15.89
N ASN A 64 -4.97 -4.49 14.95
CA ASN A 64 -6.40 -4.69 14.66
C ASN A 64 -6.72 -6.15 14.34
N THR A 65 -6.75 -6.95 15.39
CA THR A 65 -7.05 -8.38 15.29
C THR A 65 -8.37 -8.69 15.98
N GLY A 66 -9.31 -9.28 15.24
CA GLY A 66 -10.52 -9.85 15.80
C GLY A 66 -10.44 -11.38 15.84
N LYS A 67 -11.46 -12.01 16.46
CA LYS A 67 -11.58 -13.46 16.52
C LYS A 67 -11.59 -14.09 15.14
N ASP A 68 -12.30 -13.48 14.22
CA ASP A 68 -12.42 -13.92 12.83
C ASP A 68 -11.88 -12.85 11.88
N ARG A 69 -11.50 -13.25 10.65
CA ARG A 69 -11.16 -12.31 9.58
C ARG A 69 -12.37 -11.43 9.26
N LEU A 70 -12.15 -10.13 9.21
CA LEU A 70 -13.17 -9.17 8.82
C LEU A 70 -12.78 -8.52 7.48
N PRO A 71 -13.58 -8.67 6.41
CA PRO A 71 -13.34 -8.00 5.13
C PRO A 71 -13.16 -6.48 5.32
N GLY A 72 -12.10 -5.93 4.72
CA GLY A 72 -11.76 -4.51 4.84
C GLY A 72 -11.09 -4.09 6.15
N ARG A 73 -10.82 -5.02 7.08
CA ARG A 73 -10.13 -4.67 8.34
C ARG A 73 -8.76 -4.08 8.05
N THR A 74 -8.48 -2.95 8.67
CA THR A 74 -7.29 -2.14 8.40
C THR A 74 -6.67 -1.63 9.70
N GLY A 75 -5.35 -1.51 9.73
CA GLY A 75 -4.64 -0.87 10.86
C GLY A 75 -4.92 0.63 10.86
N VAL A 76 -4.51 1.35 9.81
CA VAL A 76 -4.72 2.80 9.63
C VAL A 76 -5.46 3.07 8.34
N LYS A 77 -6.66 3.65 8.41
CA LYS A 77 -7.38 4.16 7.23
C LYS A 77 -7.31 5.68 7.18
N VAL A 78 -6.88 6.23 6.04
CA VAL A 78 -6.96 7.66 5.74
C VAL A 78 -7.92 7.86 4.59
N HIS A 79 -9.01 8.59 4.82
CA HIS A 79 -10.13 8.65 3.90
C HIS A 79 -10.60 10.09 3.66
N LEU A 80 -10.67 10.46 2.40
CA LEU A 80 -11.29 11.71 1.94
C LEU A 80 -12.53 11.39 1.10
N GLU A 81 -13.65 11.96 1.49
CA GLU A 81 -14.91 11.84 0.77
C GLU A 81 -15.54 13.21 0.55
N ASN A 82 -15.76 13.62 -0.69
CA ASN A 82 -16.32 14.93 -1.05
C ASN A 82 -15.60 16.12 -0.40
N TYR A 83 -14.31 15.97 -0.10
CA TYR A 83 -13.55 16.90 0.75
C TYR A 83 -12.92 18.06 -0.02
N GLY A 84 -12.43 17.82 -1.22
CA GLY A 84 -11.53 18.72 -1.94
C GLY A 84 -10.07 18.34 -1.72
N THR A 85 -9.19 19.30 -1.47
CA THR A 85 -7.74 19.02 -1.33
C THR A 85 -7.32 18.97 0.13
N ALA A 86 -6.86 17.81 0.58
CA ALA A 86 -6.17 17.64 1.85
C ALA A 86 -4.66 17.82 1.65
N ARG A 87 -4.00 18.57 2.52
CA ARG A 87 -2.57 18.86 2.45
C ARG A 87 -1.82 18.31 3.65
N SER A 88 -0.57 17.90 3.41
CA SER A 88 0.40 17.55 4.46
C SER A 88 -0.14 16.55 5.47
N ILE A 89 -0.43 15.34 5.01
CA ILE A 89 -0.74 14.20 5.89
C ILE A 89 0.52 13.34 6.00
N THR A 90 0.95 13.09 7.23
CA THR A 90 2.15 12.30 7.49
C THR A 90 1.85 11.15 8.46
N LEU A 91 2.17 9.95 8.03
CA LEU A 91 2.22 8.74 8.86
C LEU A 91 3.68 8.34 9.00
N ARG A 92 4.23 8.37 10.21
CA ARG A 92 5.64 8.02 10.40
C ARG A 92 5.93 7.31 11.71
N ASN A 93 6.98 6.48 11.70
CA ASN A 93 7.42 5.74 12.88
C ASN A 93 6.27 4.93 13.51
N LEU A 94 5.41 4.32 12.68
CA LEU A 94 4.30 3.49 13.15
C LEU A 94 4.72 2.02 13.11
N TYR A 95 4.38 1.29 14.17
CA TYR A 95 4.45 -0.16 14.18
C TYR A 95 3.04 -0.73 14.04
N ILE A 96 2.68 -1.17 12.84
CA ILE A 96 1.34 -1.68 12.51
C ILE A 96 1.45 -3.19 12.32
N HIS A 97 0.71 -3.97 13.10
CA HIS A 97 0.83 -5.41 13.00
C HIS A 97 -0.43 -6.16 13.44
N ASP A 98 -0.46 -7.44 13.07
CA ASP A 98 -1.54 -8.34 13.42
C ASP A 98 -2.92 -7.77 13.05
N VAL A 99 -3.10 -7.53 11.73
CA VAL A 99 -4.37 -7.07 11.15
C VAL A 99 -4.96 -8.23 10.36
N ASN A 100 -6.02 -8.86 10.86
CA ASN A 100 -6.62 -10.01 10.20
C ASN A 100 -7.85 -9.65 9.34
N GLY A 101 -7.58 -9.10 8.16
CA GLY A 101 -8.59 -8.85 7.12
C GLY A 101 -8.91 -10.09 6.28
N SER A 102 -9.70 -9.94 5.22
CA SER A 102 -9.92 -11.01 4.25
C SER A 102 -8.66 -11.22 3.40
N LEU A 103 -8.34 -12.47 3.09
CA LEU A 103 -7.29 -12.81 2.12
C LEU A 103 -7.76 -12.66 0.67
N VAL A 104 -9.06 -12.45 0.45
CA VAL A 104 -9.68 -12.37 -0.88
C VAL A 104 -9.91 -10.90 -1.26
N LYS A 105 -9.27 -10.45 -2.35
CA LYS A 105 -9.35 -9.06 -2.85
C LYS A 105 -10.79 -8.62 -3.09
N LYS A 106 -11.58 -9.42 -3.79
CA LYS A 106 -13.00 -9.13 -4.11
C LYS A 106 -13.93 -9.08 -2.90
N GLN A 107 -13.51 -9.58 -1.76
CA GLN A 107 -14.25 -9.49 -0.49
C GLN A 107 -13.84 -8.26 0.34
N GLY A 108 -13.06 -7.34 -0.21
CA GLY A 108 -12.61 -6.14 0.47
C GLY A 108 -11.21 -6.25 1.09
N GLY A 109 -10.57 -7.42 1.03
CA GLY A 109 -9.19 -7.60 1.52
C GLY A 109 -8.99 -7.22 2.99
N GLY A 110 -7.82 -6.73 3.29
CA GLY A 110 -7.39 -6.12 4.54
C GLY A 110 -6.08 -5.39 4.30
N SER A 111 -5.66 -4.52 5.20
CA SER A 111 -4.47 -3.70 4.96
C SER A 111 -3.80 -3.23 6.25
N GLY A 112 -2.48 -3.08 6.23
CA GLY A 112 -1.79 -2.31 7.26
C GLY A 112 -2.19 -0.85 7.20
N ILE A 113 -2.03 -0.22 6.03
CA ILE A 113 -2.46 1.16 5.75
C ILE A 113 -3.32 1.17 4.49
N TYR A 114 -4.48 1.81 4.58
CA TYR A 114 -5.41 1.99 3.46
C TYR A 114 -5.73 3.47 3.24
N ILE A 115 -5.38 3.98 2.06
CA ILE A 115 -5.61 5.36 1.66
C ILE A 115 -6.77 5.40 0.68
N VAL A 116 -7.78 6.22 0.94
CA VAL A 116 -8.99 6.31 0.09
C VAL A 116 -9.30 7.76 -0.22
N ASN A 117 -9.58 8.06 -1.48
CA ASN A 117 -10.14 9.33 -1.89
C ASN A 117 -11.27 9.09 -2.91
N GLU A 118 -12.45 9.62 -2.58
CA GLU A 118 -13.67 9.37 -3.34
C GLU A 118 -14.71 10.50 -3.23
N GLY A 119 -15.81 10.34 -3.92
CA GLY A 119 -16.96 11.24 -3.92
C GLY A 119 -17.19 11.94 -5.27
N GLU A 120 -18.37 12.55 -5.41
CA GLU A 120 -18.74 13.34 -6.60
C GLU A 120 -17.94 14.64 -6.68
N LYS A 121 -17.74 15.30 -5.52
CA LYS A 121 -16.76 16.37 -5.39
C LYS A 121 -15.38 15.77 -5.25
N PRO A 122 -14.45 16.05 -6.17
CA PRO A 122 -13.12 15.46 -6.12
C PRO A 122 -12.42 15.64 -4.79
N SER A 123 -11.82 14.57 -4.31
CA SER A 123 -11.03 14.55 -3.08
C SER A 123 -9.60 14.15 -3.44
N ILE A 124 -8.59 14.95 -3.05
CA ILE A 124 -7.20 14.78 -3.48
C ILE A 124 -6.29 14.93 -2.26
N PHE A 125 -5.35 14.01 -2.11
CA PHE A 125 -4.21 14.20 -1.23
C PHE A 125 -3.13 14.98 -1.98
N ASP A 126 -2.69 16.10 -1.39
CA ASP A 126 -1.57 16.91 -1.88
C ASP A 126 -0.49 16.99 -0.77
N GLY A 127 0.49 16.11 -0.86
CA GLY A 127 1.50 15.93 0.18
C GLY A 127 1.09 14.85 1.20
N LEU A 128 1.05 13.59 0.77
CA LEU A 128 0.90 12.43 1.65
C LEU A 128 2.25 11.73 1.80
N THR A 129 2.74 11.63 3.04
CA THR A 129 4.00 10.95 3.34
C THR A 129 3.78 9.77 4.28
N ILE A 130 4.30 8.60 3.90
CA ILE A 130 4.34 7.39 4.74
C ILE A 130 5.80 6.98 4.87
N GLU A 131 6.37 7.12 6.06
CA GLU A 131 7.80 6.93 6.24
C GLU A 131 8.19 6.24 7.55
N ASN A 132 9.27 5.46 7.51
CA ASN A 132 9.86 4.80 8.68
C ASN A 132 8.85 3.92 9.46
N CYS A 133 7.86 3.37 8.78
CA CYS A 133 6.87 2.48 9.38
C CYS A 133 7.31 1.01 9.27
N ILE A 134 6.90 0.22 10.26
CA ILE A 134 7.04 -1.24 10.25
C ILE A 134 5.65 -1.83 10.18
N ILE A 135 5.36 -2.58 9.11
CA ILE A 135 4.07 -3.22 8.86
C ILE A 135 4.30 -4.73 8.83
N ARG A 136 3.70 -5.45 9.77
CA ARG A 136 3.93 -6.89 9.90
C ARG A 136 2.65 -7.68 10.07
N ARG A 137 2.58 -8.84 9.42
CA ARG A 137 1.46 -9.78 9.57
C ARG A 137 0.09 -9.10 9.41
N CYS A 138 -0.01 -8.27 8.37
CA CYS A 138 -1.27 -7.66 7.96
C CYS A 138 -1.84 -8.44 6.77
N GLU A 139 -3.05 -8.89 6.90
CA GLU A 139 -3.76 -9.61 5.86
C GLU A 139 -4.72 -8.65 5.16
N ARG A 140 -4.70 -8.44 3.89
CA ARG A 140 -3.99 -9.02 2.76
C ARG A 140 -2.77 -8.16 2.36
N ASN A 141 -2.85 -6.82 2.52
CA ASN A 141 -1.95 -5.84 1.91
C ASN A 141 -1.14 -5.07 2.95
N GLY A 142 0.03 -4.56 2.54
CA GLY A 142 0.84 -3.63 3.34
C GLY A 142 0.26 -2.22 3.30
N ILE A 143 0.51 -1.48 2.21
CA ILE A 143 0.05 -0.10 1.99
C ILE A 143 -0.66 -0.05 0.63
N ILE A 144 -1.94 0.27 0.62
CA ILE A 144 -2.72 0.28 -0.62
C ILE A 144 -3.61 1.52 -0.69
N TRP A 145 -3.83 2.02 -1.91
CA TRP A 145 -4.74 3.10 -2.23
C TRP A 145 -6.01 2.61 -2.91
N TRP A 146 -7.04 3.44 -2.84
CA TRP A 146 -8.19 3.41 -3.73
C TRP A 146 -8.64 4.83 -4.00
N GLY A 147 -8.95 5.14 -5.26
CA GLY A 147 -9.32 6.50 -5.64
C GLY A 147 -9.88 6.58 -7.05
N TYR A 148 -9.71 7.72 -7.69
CA TYR A 148 -10.18 7.96 -9.05
C TYR A 148 -9.23 7.26 -10.04
N VAL A 149 -9.67 6.12 -10.56
CA VAL A 149 -8.86 5.27 -11.46
C VAL A 149 -9.21 5.46 -12.93
N THR A 150 -10.44 5.88 -13.26
CA THR A 150 -10.88 6.10 -14.64
C THR A 150 -10.32 7.39 -15.18
N ARG A 151 -9.78 7.38 -16.40
CA ARG A 151 -9.12 8.55 -16.98
C ARG A 151 -10.07 9.69 -17.33
N ASP A 152 -11.34 9.42 -17.58
CA ASP A 152 -12.37 10.43 -17.82
C ASP A 152 -12.70 11.27 -16.58
N PHE A 153 -12.48 10.70 -15.39
CA PHE A 153 -12.68 11.38 -14.11
C PHE A 153 -11.46 11.19 -13.20
N TRP A 154 -10.28 11.47 -13.74
CA TRP A 154 -9.03 11.27 -13.03
C TRP A 154 -8.61 12.49 -12.22
N HIS A 155 -8.65 12.35 -10.90
CA HIS A 155 -8.23 13.37 -9.95
C HIS A 155 -7.08 12.82 -9.10
N PRO A 156 -5.83 12.91 -9.59
CA PRO A 156 -4.71 12.23 -8.97
C PRO A 156 -4.28 12.85 -7.65
N ASN A 157 -3.87 12.00 -6.74
CA ASN A 157 -3.12 12.37 -5.57
C ASN A 157 -1.73 12.85 -5.98
N ARG A 158 -1.22 13.89 -5.33
CA ARG A 158 0.06 14.54 -5.70
C ARG A 158 1.02 14.58 -4.53
N HIS A 159 2.32 14.68 -4.86
CA HIS A 159 3.40 14.73 -3.86
C HIS A 159 3.27 13.59 -2.83
N VAL A 160 2.99 12.40 -3.33
CA VAL A 160 2.93 11.17 -2.52
C VAL A 160 4.34 10.63 -2.35
N VAL A 161 4.76 10.40 -1.11
CA VAL A 161 6.07 9.83 -0.78
C VAL A 161 5.89 8.63 0.15
N VAL A 162 6.41 7.47 -0.26
CA VAL A 162 6.45 6.26 0.58
C VAL A 162 7.90 5.82 0.68
N ARG A 163 8.50 5.96 1.86
CA ARG A 163 9.93 5.69 2.00
C ARG A 163 10.35 5.08 3.33
N ASN A 164 11.44 4.34 3.30
CA ASN A 164 12.07 3.75 4.48
C ASN A 164 11.12 2.85 5.30
N ASN A 165 10.15 2.20 4.67
CA ASN A 165 9.22 1.31 5.36
C ASN A 165 9.69 -0.14 5.28
N LEU A 166 9.44 -0.91 6.34
CA LEU A 166 9.59 -2.36 6.36
C LEU A 166 8.22 -3.01 6.34
N ILE A 167 7.94 -3.81 5.30
CA ILE A 167 6.73 -4.63 5.19
C ILE A 167 7.15 -6.09 5.24
N GLU A 168 6.66 -6.84 6.22
CA GLU A 168 7.10 -8.21 6.46
C GLU A 168 5.95 -9.13 6.87
N GLY A 169 5.91 -10.31 6.27
CA GLY A 169 4.86 -11.29 6.58
C GLY A 169 3.47 -10.88 6.08
N VAL A 170 3.41 -10.10 5.00
CA VAL A 170 2.18 -9.68 4.32
C VAL A 170 1.98 -10.56 3.10
N PRO A 171 0.89 -11.36 3.00
CA PRO A 171 0.77 -12.38 1.96
C PRO A 171 0.41 -11.84 0.57
N GLY A 172 -0.10 -10.64 0.50
CA GLY A 172 -0.56 -10.01 -0.74
C GLY A 172 0.30 -8.84 -1.17
N ASP A 173 -0.35 -7.76 -1.57
CA ASP A 173 0.32 -6.61 -2.15
C ASP A 173 1.16 -5.85 -1.11
N GLY A 174 2.37 -5.46 -1.49
CA GLY A 174 3.26 -4.71 -0.60
C GLY A 174 2.91 -3.21 -0.56
N ILE A 175 3.21 -2.46 -1.63
CA ILE A 175 2.91 -1.02 -1.76
C ILE A 175 2.24 -0.78 -3.11
N VAL A 176 1.01 -0.26 -3.06
CA VAL A 176 0.19 -0.06 -4.27
C VAL A 176 -0.38 1.36 -4.32
N PRO A 177 0.35 2.33 -4.89
CA PRO A 177 -0.22 3.64 -5.20
C PRO A 177 -1.22 3.51 -6.34
N ILE A 178 -2.42 4.06 -6.14
CA ILE A 178 -3.48 4.08 -7.14
C ILE A 178 -3.96 5.52 -7.34
N GLY A 179 -4.10 5.95 -8.61
CA GLY A 179 -4.56 7.30 -8.93
C GLY A 179 -3.63 8.39 -8.41
N CYS A 180 -2.33 8.28 -8.69
CA CYS A 180 -1.32 9.25 -8.25
C CYS A 180 -0.63 9.90 -9.46
N ASP A 181 -0.18 11.14 -9.28
CA ASP A 181 0.73 11.82 -10.18
C ASP A 181 1.99 12.22 -9.42
N SER A 182 3.14 11.83 -9.95
CA SER A 182 4.46 12.10 -9.35
C SER A 182 4.67 11.46 -7.97
N ALA A 183 4.20 10.22 -7.79
CA ALA A 183 4.48 9.45 -6.59
C ALA A 183 5.95 8.98 -6.55
N VAL A 184 6.56 9.03 -5.37
CA VAL A 184 7.93 8.55 -5.11
C VAL A 184 7.89 7.42 -4.09
N ILE A 185 8.33 6.23 -4.51
CA ILE A 185 8.39 5.03 -3.69
C ILE A 185 9.85 4.59 -3.59
N GLU A 186 10.48 4.80 -2.43
CA GLU A 186 11.91 4.61 -2.31
C GLU A 186 12.40 4.09 -0.96
N TYR A 187 13.51 3.36 -0.97
CA TYR A 187 14.15 2.81 0.23
C TYR A 187 13.22 1.94 1.09
N ASN A 188 12.19 1.33 0.49
CA ASN A 188 11.32 0.40 1.21
C ASN A 188 11.88 -1.02 1.09
N ARG A 189 11.57 -1.82 2.10
CA ARG A 189 11.90 -3.25 2.11
C ARG A 189 10.64 -4.07 2.32
N ILE A 190 10.33 -4.94 1.35
CA ILE A 190 9.22 -5.90 1.39
C ILE A 190 9.81 -7.29 1.39
N LYS A 191 9.48 -8.10 2.39
CA LYS A 191 10.07 -9.43 2.51
C LYS A 191 9.17 -10.44 3.22
N ASN A 192 9.48 -11.73 3.01
CA ASN A 192 8.77 -12.83 3.65
C ASN A 192 7.25 -12.73 3.42
N CYS A 193 6.82 -12.55 2.16
CA CYS A 193 5.42 -12.52 1.78
C CYS A 193 4.91 -13.97 1.68
N PRO A 194 4.22 -14.49 2.72
CA PRO A 194 3.93 -15.91 2.82
C PRO A 194 2.85 -16.37 1.84
N ASP A 195 2.89 -17.63 1.51
CA ASP A 195 1.90 -18.32 0.72
C ASP A 195 0.62 -18.60 1.53
N LEU A 196 -0.19 -17.57 1.72
CA LEU A 196 -1.46 -17.65 2.46
C LEU A 196 -2.68 -17.27 1.62
N LEU A 197 -2.48 -16.66 0.45
CA LEU A 197 -3.59 -16.28 -0.41
C LEU A 197 -4.25 -17.52 -1.03
N PRO A 198 -5.57 -17.54 -1.19
CA PRO A 198 -6.26 -18.60 -1.93
C PRO A 198 -5.82 -18.66 -3.38
N ASP A 199 -5.94 -19.82 -3.98
CA ASP A 199 -5.72 -20.00 -5.42
C ASP A 199 -6.60 -19.05 -6.24
N GLY A 200 -6.02 -18.42 -7.25
CA GLY A 200 -6.68 -17.42 -8.09
C GLY A 200 -6.61 -15.98 -7.57
N GLU A 201 -6.00 -15.74 -6.42
CA GLU A 201 -5.63 -14.40 -5.99
C GLU A 201 -4.29 -13.98 -6.62
N PHE A 202 -4.19 -12.68 -6.93
CA PHE A 202 -3.03 -12.06 -7.58
C PHE A 202 -2.50 -10.94 -6.70
N ALA A 203 -1.17 -10.85 -6.56
CA ALA A 203 -0.51 -9.81 -5.79
C ALA A 203 0.96 -9.68 -6.19
N ALA A 204 1.53 -8.49 -6.04
CA ALA A 204 2.94 -8.19 -6.29
C ALA A 204 3.54 -7.28 -5.20
N GLY A 205 4.86 -7.10 -5.25
CA GLY A 205 5.58 -6.32 -4.24
C GLY A 205 5.25 -4.83 -4.29
N ILE A 206 5.68 -4.12 -5.34
CA ILE A 206 5.43 -2.67 -5.53
C ILE A 206 4.91 -2.43 -6.93
N TRP A 207 3.72 -1.85 -7.04
CA TRP A 207 3.12 -1.58 -8.33
C TRP A 207 2.13 -0.40 -8.32
N PRO A 208 2.21 0.53 -9.29
CA PRO A 208 1.24 1.59 -9.49
C PRO A 208 0.09 1.14 -10.37
N TRP A 209 -1.10 1.72 -10.18
CA TRP A 209 -2.24 1.60 -11.06
C TRP A 209 -2.87 2.95 -11.32
N SER A 210 -3.17 3.24 -12.61
CA SER A 210 -3.73 4.54 -13.02
C SER A 210 -2.92 5.73 -12.50
N CYS A 211 -1.59 5.65 -12.62
CA CYS A 211 -0.64 6.64 -12.13
C CYS A 211 0.19 7.24 -13.27
N ASP A 212 0.56 8.51 -13.12
CA ASP A 212 1.51 9.18 -14.00
C ASP A 212 2.79 9.56 -13.24
N ASN A 213 3.92 9.60 -13.96
CA ASN A 213 5.21 10.08 -13.47
C ASN A 213 5.68 9.41 -12.15
N THR A 214 5.39 8.13 -11.98
CA THR A 214 5.75 7.39 -10.76
C THR A 214 7.22 7.00 -10.77
N LEU A 215 7.93 7.26 -9.67
CA LEU A 215 9.32 6.85 -9.46
C LEU A 215 9.39 5.76 -8.38
N ILE A 216 9.91 4.58 -8.76
CA ILE A 216 10.14 3.44 -7.86
C ILE A 216 11.63 3.15 -7.86
N GLN A 217 12.33 3.46 -6.75
CA GLN A 217 13.79 3.33 -6.70
C GLN A 217 14.33 2.91 -5.34
N PHE A 218 15.48 2.26 -5.35
CA PHE A 218 16.22 1.85 -4.15
C PHE A 218 15.39 0.99 -3.18
N ASN A 219 14.40 0.24 -3.68
CA ASN A 219 13.62 -0.67 -2.87
C ASN A 219 14.19 -2.09 -2.95
N GLU A 220 13.94 -2.89 -1.91
CA GLU A 220 14.19 -4.33 -1.88
C GLU A 220 12.85 -5.07 -1.79
N VAL A 221 12.62 -6.03 -2.69
CA VAL A 221 11.45 -6.93 -2.63
C VAL A 221 11.92 -8.36 -2.72
N SER A 222 11.54 -9.19 -1.74
CA SER A 222 11.96 -10.59 -1.70
C SER A 222 10.91 -11.53 -1.12
N ASP A 223 11.07 -12.80 -1.47
CA ASP A 223 10.27 -13.92 -0.95
C ASP A 223 8.76 -13.72 -1.13
N HIS A 224 8.33 -13.19 -2.27
CA HIS A 224 6.92 -13.03 -2.58
C HIS A 224 6.35 -14.34 -3.13
N LYS A 225 5.31 -14.89 -2.46
CA LYS A 225 4.77 -16.24 -2.73
C LYS A 225 3.28 -16.25 -3.04
N ALA A 226 2.74 -15.17 -3.58
CA ALA A 226 1.35 -15.16 -4.02
C ALA A 226 1.09 -16.22 -5.10
N PRO A 227 -0.10 -16.85 -5.12
CA PRO A 227 -0.42 -17.89 -6.10
C PRO A 227 -0.50 -17.37 -7.54
N GLY A 228 -0.83 -16.09 -7.72
CA GLY A 228 -0.77 -15.38 -9.01
C GLY A 228 0.11 -14.13 -8.91
N ASP A 229 0.66 -13.68 -10.02
CA ASP A 229 1.66 -12.61 -10.13
C ASP A 229 2.94 -12.92 -9.32
N ALA A 230 3.07 -12.42 -8.11
CA ALA A 230 4.21 -12.58 -7.21
C ALA A 230 5.53 -11.98 -7.74
N GLN A 231 5.46 -11.00 -8.63
CA GLN A 231 6.63 -10.24 -9.06
C GLN A 231 7.11 -9.29 -7.95
N GLY A 232 8.40 -8.96 -8.00
CA GLY A 232 8.95 -7.92 -7.13
C GLY A 232 8.34 -6.55 -7.44
N PHE A 233 8.24 -6.22 -8.72
CA PHE A 233 7.78 -4.93 -9.20
C PHE A 233 6.82 -5.08 -10.39
N ASP A 234 5.93 -4.08 -10.55
CA ASP A 234 4.98 -4.05 -11.65
C ASP A 234 4.72 -2.61 -12.10
N SER A 235 4.32 -2.43 -13.36
CA SER A 235 3.72 -1.22 -13.90
C SER A 235 2.38 -1.63 -14.51
N ASP A 236 1.31 -1.44 -13.74
CA ASP A 236 -0.02 -1.94 -14.09
C ASP A 236 -0.79 -0.93 -14.97
N ASN A 237 -2.00 -1.29 -15.32
CA ASN A 237 -2.82 -0.60 -16.29
C ASN A 237 -2.97 0.90 -16.02
N ASN A 238 -3.13 1.68 -17.08
CA ASN A 238 -3.28 3.14 -17.05
C ASN A 238 -2.10 3.91 -16.44
N CYS A 239 -0.89 3.36 -16.44
CA CYS A 239 0.29 4.05 -15.99
C CYS A 239 1.03 4.72 -17.16
N ASN A 240 1.54 5.93 -16.93
CA ASN A 240 2.32 6.67 -17.90
C ASN A 240 3.57 7.28 -17.26
N ASN A 241 4.72 7.15 -17.92
CA ASN A 241 6.02 7.62 -17.42
C ASN A 241 6.43 6.98 -16.06
N THR A 242 6.23 5.68 -15.89
CA THR A 242 6.73 4.96 -14.69
C THR A 242 8.23 4.70 -14.84
N ILE A 243 9.02 5.04 -13.82
CA ILE A 243 10.45 4.75 -13.74
C ILE A 243 10.68 3.75 -12.61
N ILE A 244 11.23 2.57 -12.95
CA ILE A 244 11.62 1.54 -11.99
C ILE A 244 13.14 1.38 -12.09
N GLN A 245 13.88 1.90 -11.09
CA GLN A 245 15.33 1.96 -11.17
C GLN A 245 16.03 1.66 -9.84
N TYR A 246 17.22 1.07 -9.94
CA TYR A 246 18.13 0.82 -8.80
C TYR A 246 17.47 0.04 -7.66
N ASN A 247 16.51 -0.82 -7.98
CA ASN A 247 15.86 -1.71 -7.02
C ASN A 247 16.57 -3.06 -6.96
N TYR A 248 16.39 -3.75 -5.85
CA TYR A 248 16.84 -5.11 -5.65
C TYR A 248 15.65 -6.06 -5.49
N SER A 249 15.52 -7.00 -6.42
CA SER A 249 14.48 -8.04 -6.44
C SER A 249 15.14 -9.40 -6.27
N HIS A 250 14.66 -10.23 -5.37
CA HIS A 250 15.22 -11.58 -5.25
C HIS A 250 14.27 -12.58 -4.61
N ASP A 251 14.41 -13.82 -5.03
CA ASP A 251 13.66 -14.97 -4.50
C ASP A 251 12.12 -14.83 -4.62
N ASN A 252 11.64 -14.00 -5.53
CA ASN A 252 10.21 -13.84 -5.78
C ASN A 252 9.71 -14.91 -6.77
N GLU A 253 8.62 -15.57 -6.45
CA GLU A 253 8.10 -16.67 -7.28
C GLU A 253 7.59 -16.21 -8.64
N GLY A 254 7.09 -14.97 -8.76
CA GLY A 254 6.52 -14.42 -9.98
C GLY A 254 7.50 -13.77 -10.96
N GLY A 255 8.76 -13.59 -10.57
CA GLY A 255 9.76 -12.90 -11.37
C GLY A 255 10.11 -11.52 -10.83
N PHE A 256 10.90 -10.77 -11.61
CA PHE A 256 11.31 -9.42 -11.26
C PHE A 256 10.23 -8.39 -11.58
N LEU A 257 9.72 -8.43 -12.83
CA LEU A 257 8.90 -7.34 -13.37
C LEU A 257 7.70 -7.86 -14.16
N LEU A 258 6.55 -7.23 -13.92
CA LEU A 258 5.39 -7.32 -14.80
C LEU A 258 5.07 -5.92 -15.38
N ILE A 259 4.72 -5.85 -16.65
CA ILE A 259 4.13 -4.67 -17.28
C ILE A 259 2.79 -5.09 -17.87
N CYS A 260 1.71 -4.59 -17.26
CA CYS A 260 0.36 -4.83 -17.72
C CYS A 260 -0.09 -3.74 -18.69
N ASN A 261 -0.36 -4.13 -19.92
CA ASN A 261 -0.93 -3.26 -20.93
C ASN A 261 -2.23 -3.82 -21.54
N THR A 262 -2.77 -4.86 -20.93
CA THR A 262 -4.06 -5.40 -21.31
C THR A 262 -5.15 -4.42 -20.93
N GLY A 263 -5.85 -3.86 -21.92
CA GLY A 263 -7.08 -3.15 -21.63
C GLY A 263 -8.04 -4.08 -20.88
N GLU A 264 -8.37 -3.77 -19.63
CA GLU A 264 -9.45 -4.51 -18.98
C GLU A 264 -10.73 -4.32 -19.79
N THR A 265 -11.33 -5.42 -20.20
CA THR A 265 -12.65 -5.43 -20.81
C THR A 265 -13.64 -4.82 -19.80
N GLY A 266 -14.13 -3.62 -20.10
CA GLY A 266 -15.01 -2.87 -19.19
C GLY A 266 -14.43 -1.56 -18.65
N MET A 267 -13.19 -1.22 -18.98
CA MET A 267 -12.60 0.11 -18.75
C MET A 267 -12.29 0.79 -20.10
N PRO A 268 -13.31 1.37 -20.77
CA PRO A 268 -13.15 1.98 -22.09
C PRO A 268 -12.19 3.19 -22.08
N GLU A 269 -11.96 3.80 -20.92
CA GLU A 269 -11.07 4.93 -20.72
C GLU A 269 -9.60 4.49 -20.49
N ASN A 270 -9.29 3.23 -20.65
CA ASN A 270 -7.93 2.73 -20.48
C ASN A 270 -7.00 3.33 -21.55
N ILE A 271 -6.01 4.08 -21.12
CA ILE A 271 -4.99 4.70 -21.99
C ILE A 271 -3.80 3.79 -22.27
N GLY A 272 -3.80 2.57 -21.71
CA GLY A 272 -2.67 1.66 -21.73
C GLY A 272 -1.58 2.04 -20.74
N THR A 273 -0.50 1.24 -20.70
CA THR A 273 0.70 1.49 -19.90
C THR A 273 1.81 1.94 -20.84
N ASN A 274 2.24 3.19 -20.70
CA ASN A 274 3.11 3.85 -21.66
C ASN A 274 4.38 4.40 -20.99
N ASN A 275 5.46 4.47 -21.76
CA ASN A 275 6.72 5.11 -21.37
C ASN A 275 7.29 4.58 -20.05
N THR A 276 7.23 3.28 -19.82
CA THR A 276 7.85 2.65 -18.64
C THR A 276 9.36 2.51 -18.87
N LEU A 277 10.17 3.12 -18.01
CA LEU A 277 11.63 3.03 -18.03
C LEU A 277 12.14 2.09 -16.93
N ILE A 278 12.87 1.07 -17.32
CA ILE A 278 13.47 0.09 -16.41
C ILE A 278 14.99 0.16 -16.53
N GLN A 279 15.69 0.54 -15.46
CA GLN A 279 17.14 0.67 -15.52
C GLN A 279 17.85 0.43 -14.17
N GLY A 280 19.05 -0.13 -14.22
CA GLY A 280 19.93 -0.27 -13.05
C GLY A 280 19.41 -1.17 -11.93
N ASN A 281 18.39 -1.99 -12.17
CA ASN A 281 17.86 -2.92 -11.18
C ASN A 281 18.70 -4.21 -11.13
N ILE A 282 18.68 -4.86 -9.98
CA ILE A 282 19.29 -6.17 -9.76
C ILE A 282 18.18 -7.17 -9.47
N SER A 283 18.15 -8.28 -10.22
CA SER A 283 17.23 -9.40 -10.01
C SER A 283 18.05 -10.66 -9.82
N ILE A 284 17.85 -11.36 -8.69
CA ILE A 284 18.56 -12.60 -8.37
C ILE A 284 17.54 -13.66 -7.94
N ASN A 285 17.60 -14.82 -8.57
CA ASN A 285 16.77 -15.98 -8.21
C ASN A 285 15.25 -15.72 -8.26
N ASP A 286 14.81 -14.75 -9.03
CA ASP A 286 13.38 -14.46 -9.27
C ASP A 286 12.78 -15.43 -10.30
N GLY A 287 11.48 -15.73 -10.19
CA GLY A 287 10.75 -16.60 -11.12
C GLY A 287 10.83 -18.09 -10.79
N ASN A 288 11.42 -18.47 -9.67
CA ASN A 288 11.49 -19.85 -9.21
C ASN A 288 10.22 -20.27 -8.46
N ARG A 289 9.14 -20.39 -9.19
CA ARG A 289 7.82 -20.69 -8.60
C ARG A 289 7.74 -22.13 -8.09
N THR A 290 7.25 -22.28 -6.88
CA THR A 290 7.03 -23.59 -6.23
C THR A 290 5.60 -24.11 -6.47
N LYS A 291 4.64 -23.23 -6.75
CA LYS A 291 3.26 -23.57 -7.10
C LYS A 291 2.99 -23.42 -8.60
N LYS A 292 2.14 -24.29 -9.14
CA LYS A 292 1.66 -24.18 -10.51
C LYS A 292 0.69 -23.01 -10.65
N ILE A 293 0.85 -22.25 -11.73
CA ILE A 293 -0.19 -21.36 -12.25
C ILE A 293 -0.84 -22.07 -13.43
N GLY A 294 -2.13 -22.37 -13.35
CA GLY A 294 -2.80 -23.17 -14.37
C GLY A 294 -2.13 -24.54 -14.53
N THR A 295 -1.55 -24.79 -15.69
CA THR A 295 -0.88 -26.08 -16.02
C THR A 295 0.63 -26.07 -15.82
N GLY A 296 1.25 -24.97 -15.40
CA GLY A 296 2.71 -24.85 -15.39
C GLY A 296 3.31 -24.10 -14.21
N PHE A 297 4.64 -24.07 -14.22
CA PHE A 297 5.45 -23.32 -13.26
C PHE A 297 6.14 -22.11 -13.91
N PHE A 298 5.69 -21.73 -15.10
CA PHE A 298 6.33 -20.67 -15.85
C PHE A 298 6.14 -19.31 -15.17
N SER A 299 7.23 -18.67 -14.87
CA SER A 299 7.29 -17.32 -14.30
C SER A 299 8.49 -16.60 -14.91
N PRO A 300 8.30 -15.82 -15.98
CA PRO A 300 9.41 -15.12 -16.61
C PRO A 300 9.99 -14.04 -15.69
N SER A 301 11.30 -13.80 -15.78
CA SER A 301 11.91 -12.70 -15.00
C SER A 301 11.32 -11.34 -15.36
N ILE A 302 10.97 -11.14 -16.61
CA ILE A 302 10.25 -9.95 -17.11
C ILE A 302 9.07 -10.44 -17.94
N HIS A 303 7.88 -9.98 -17.58
CA HIS A 303 6.64 -10.28 -18.29
C HIS A 303 5.99 -8.98 -18.81
N ILE A 304 5.71 -8.91 -20.08
CA ILE A 304 4.97 -7.82 -20.71
C ILE A 304 3.71 -8.44 -21.28
N SER A 305 2.55 -8.07 -20.73
CA SER A 305 1.25 -8.52 -21.22
C SER A 305 0.52 -7.38 -21.92
N GLY A 306 -0.01 -7.66 -23.13
CA GLY A 306 -0.71 -6.67 -23.95
C GLY A 306 -1.46 -7.31 -25.09
#